data_b36fa1085c5983f496334701cdf0a06d
#
_entry.id   b36fa1085c5983f496334701cdf0a06d
#
_cell.length_a   1.000
_cell.length_b   1.000
_cell.length_c   1.000
_cell.angle_alpha   90.00
_cell.angle_beta   90.00
_cell.angle_gamma   90.00
#
_symmetry.space_group_name_H-M   'P 1'
#
loop_
_entity.id
_entity.type
_entity.pdbx_description
1 polymer ?
#
loop_
_entity_poly.entity_id
_entity_poly.type
_entity_poly.pdbx_seq_one_letter_code
_entity_poly.pdbx_strand_id
1 'polypeptide(L)'
;SEEADSTDFFSSIALALKEEGVFPDIESSELEKITSAEDFVLMVNQQIHNRLSEQQKRVNSALDYGVEPSEIKKYEEVLQYLDSIASDSLTAETDDGERLRSELIYHDFINRGYSQERAQKEVKKSINAGTDIEDAVEALKANKDFFSKAYENLISEAKTKTENQKKEEEKAMEILKHSIMEDETFMQGFSITKDMREKIFKTIATPSYKDPSTGAHYTEIQKYQRDNPSEFL
;
A
#
# COMPACT_ATOMS: atom_id res chain seq x y z
N SER A 1 -19.05 -26.06 -25.56
CA SER A 1 -19.82 -26.56 -24.39
C SER A 1 -19.04 -26.54 -23.08
N GLU A 2 -17.72 -26.35 -23.08
CA GLU A 2 -16.90 -26.18 -21.86
C GLU A 2 -16.90 -24.74 -21.29
N GLU A 3 -17.11 -23.73 -22.13
CA GLU A 3 -17.15 -22.33 -21.67
C GLU A 3 -18.44 -21.94 -20.92
N ALA A 4 -19.57 -22.60 -21.24
CA ALA A 4 -20.85 -22.31 -20.55
C ALA A 4 -20.91 -22.93 -19.13
N ASP A 5 -20.17 -24.02 -18.90
CA ASP A 5 -20.15 -24.72 -17.60
C ASP A 5 -19.25 -24.01 -16.56
N SER A 6 -18.26 -23.22 -17.03
CA SER A 6 -17.37 -22.45 -16.13
C SER A 6 -18.00 -21.15 -15.63
N THR A 7 -18.89 -20.54 -16.41
CA THR A 7 -19.58 -19.28 -16.04
C THR A 7 -20.55 -19.48 -14.87
N ASP A 8 -21.29 -20.59 -14.86
CA ASP A 8 -22.19 -20.92 -13.75
C ASP A 8 -21.47 -21.38 -12.48
N PHE A 9 -20.22 -21.82 -12.59
CA PHE A 9 -19.45 -22.34 -11.48
C PHE A 9 -19.09 -21.24 -10.46
N PHE A 10 -18.54 -20.12 -10.90
CA PHE A 10 -18.11 -19.04 -10.01
C PHE A 10 -19.29 -18.29 -9.38
N SER A 11 -20.35 -18.05 -10.14
CA SER A 11 -21.58 -17.46 -9.61
C SER A 11 -22.25 -18.38 -8.59
N SER A 12 -22.29 -19.69 -8.82
CA SER A 12 -22.83 -20.67 -7.88
C SER A 12 -22.05 -20.72 -6.57
N ILE A 13 -20.72 -20.69 -6.61
CA ILE A 13 -19.87 -20.58 -5.41
C ILE A 13 -20.16 -19.28 -4.65
N ALA A 14 -20.24 -18.17 -5.37
CA ALA A 14 -20.48 -16.86 -4.75
C ALA A 14 -21.86 -16.82 -4.06
N LEU A 15 -22.89 -17.38 -4.65
CA LEU A 15 -24.23 -17.50 -4.06
C LEU A 15 -24.23 -18.43 -2.83
N ALA A 16 -23.55 -19.57 -2.89
CA ALA A 16 -23.43 -20.47 -1.75
C ALA A 16 -22.70 -19.79 -0.56
N LEU A 17 -21.64 -19.04 -0.82
CA LEU A 17 -20.93 -18.28 0.20
C LEU A 17 -21.79 -17.15 0.80
N LYS A 18 -22.71 -16.57 0.03
CA LYS A 18 -23.70 -15.62 0.54
C LYS A 18 -24.70 -16.32 1.49
N GLU A 19 -25.22 -17.47 1.12
CA GLU A 19 -26.14 -18.27 1.95
C GLU A 19 -25.48 -18.68 3.27
N GLU A 20 -24.20 -18.99 3.27
CA GLU A 20 -23.39 -19.27 4.46
C GLU A 20 -23.00 -17.99 5.26
N GLY A 21 -23.45 -16.81 4.84
CA GLY A 21 -23.22 -15.55 5.53
C GLY A 21 -21.82 -14.95 5.35
N VAL A 22 -21.04 -15.47 4.41
CA VAL A 22 -19.71 -14.92 4.08
C VAL A 22 -19.83 -13.57 3.37
N PHE A 23 -20.87 -13.38 2.55
CA PHE A 23 -21.12 -12.14 1.80
C PHE A 23 -22.56 -11.62 2.01
N PRO A 24 -22.97 -11.27 3.26
CA PRO A 24 -24.36 -10.92 3.56
C PRO A 24 -24.84 -9.66 2.86
N ASP A 25 -23.94 -8.73 2.55
CA ASP A 25 -24.26 -7.38 2.07
C ASP A 25 -24.26 -7.26 0.53
N ILE A 26 -23.99 -8.35 -0.22
CA ILE A 26 -23.98 -8.32 -1.69
C ILE A 26 -25.36 -8.73 -2.21
N GLU A 27 -25.89 -7.97 -3.16
CA GLU A 27 -27.10 -8.35 -3.88
C GLU A 27 -26.88 -9.60 -4.74
N SER A 28 -27.84 -10.54 -4.74
CA SER A 28 -27.73 -11.78 -5.52
C SER A 28 -27.52 -11.51 -7.00
N SER A 29 -28.13 -10.44 -7.52
CA SER A 29 -27.96 -9.99 -8.92
C SER A 29 -26.54 -9.54 -9.29
N GLU A 30 -25.70 -9.18 -8.31
CA GLU A 30 -24.28 -8.88 -8.52
C GLU A 30 -23.46 -10.17 -8.55
N LEU A 31 -23.81 -11.15 -7.72
CA LEU A 31 -23.15 -12.44 -7.68
C LEU A 31 -23.39 -13.28 -8.97
N GLU A 32 -24.57 -13.13 -9.56
CA GLU A 32 -24.90 -13.77 -10.85
C GLU A 32 -24.05 -13.24 -12.03
N LYS A 33 -23.44 -12.07 -11.90
CA LYS A 33 -22.56 -11.49 -12.94
C LYS A 33 -21.12 -11.98 -12.88
N ILE A 34 -20.78 -12.78 -11.87
CA ILE A 34 -19.43 -13.33 -11.71
C ILE A 34 -19.28 -14.52 -12.65
N THR A 35 -18.54 -14.31 -13.74
CA THR A 35 -18.40 -15.29 -14.82
C THR A 35 -17.00 -15.89 -14.93
N SER A 36 -16.03 -15.32 -14.23
CA SER A 36 -14.62 -15.73 -14.26
C SER A 36 -14.00 -15.81 -12.86
N ALA A 37 -12.87 -16.50 -12.76
CA ALA A 37 -12.05 -16.54 -11.55
C ALA A 37 -11.57 -15.13 -11.16
N GLU A 38 -11.27 -14.28 -12.15
CA GLU A 38 -10.84 -12.90 -11.94
C GLU A 38 -11.96 -12.07 -11.31
N ASP A 39 -13.20 -12.17 -11.82
CA ASP A 39 -14.36 -11.48 -11.26
C ASP A 39 -14.61 -11.92 -9.80
N PHE A 40 -14.48 -13.22 -9.54
CA PHE A 40 -14.64 -13.78 -8.20
C PHE A 40 -13.59 -13.22 -7.23
N VAL A 41 -12.31 -13.20 -7.62
CA VAL A 41 -11.21 -12.64 -6.82
C VAL A 41 -11.42 -11.14 -6.59
N LEU A 42 -11.83 -10.39 -7.61
CA LEU A 42 -12.13 -8.95 -7.47
C LEU A 42 -13.25 -8.72 -6.46
N MET A 43 -14.34 -9.49 -6.54
CA MET A 43 -15.46 -9.39 -5.59
C MET A 43 -15.03 -9.72 -4.16
N VAL A 44 -14.27 -10.81 -3.96
CA VAL A 44 -13.76 -11.19 -2.63
C VAL A 44 -12.88 -10.09 -2.04
N ASN A 45 -11.92 -9.54 -2.82
CA ASN A 45 -11.05 -8.46 -2.38
C ASN A 45 -11.85 -7.19 -2.02
N GLN A 46 -12.88 -6.86 -2.80
CA GLN A 46 -13.75 -5.73 -2.50
C GLN A 46 -14.52 -5.93 -1.19
N GLN A 47 -15.01 -7.14 -0.93
CA GLN A 47 -15.71 -7.45 0.32
C GLN A 47 -14.79 -7.41 1.54
N ILE A 48 -13.57 -7.95 1.42
CA ILE A 48 -12.56 -7.84 2.46
C ILE A 48 -12.29 -6.35 2.74
N HIS A 49 -12.05 -5.57 1.69
CA HIS A 49 -11.78 -4.13 1.82
C HIS A 49 -12.94 -3.37 2.49
N ASN A 50 -14.18 -3.66 2.12
CA ASN A 50 -15.36 -3.01 2.71
C ASN A 50 -15.55 -3.32 4.19
N ARG A 51 -15.07 -4.47 4.67
CA ARG A 51 -15.14 -4.88 6.08
C ARG A 51 -13.99 -4.37 6.95
N LEU A 52 -12.94 -3.86 6.32
CA LEU A 52 -11.81 -3.29 7.07
C LEU A 52 -12.18 -1.93 7.66
N SER A 53 -11.70 -1.66 8.87
CA SER A 53 -11.73 -0.30 9.42
C SER A 53 -10.89 0.65 8.57
N GLU A 54 -11.15 1.94 8.65
CA GLU A 54 -10.37 2.95 7.90
C GLU A 54 -8.87 2.87 8.25
N GLN A 55 -8.54 2.56 9.49
CA GLN A 55 -7.16 2.31 9.91
C GLN A 55 -6.55 1.12 9.16
N GLN A 56 -7.26 -0.01 9.13
CA GLN A 56 -6.77 -1.21 8.43
C GLN A 56 -6.62 -1.00 6.92
N LYS A 57 -7.56 -0.28 6.30
CA LYS A 57 -7.47 0.11 4.89
C LYS A 57 -6.20 0.92 4.61
N ARG A 58 -5.94 1.91 5.46
CA ARG A 58 -4.77 2.78 5.35
C ARG A 58 -3.46 2.00 5.52
N VAL A 59 -3.39 1.13 6.54
CA VAL A 59 -2.23 0.27 6.79
C VAL A 59 -1.99 -0.69 5.63
N ASN A 60 -3.03 -1.37 5.14
CA ASN A 60 -2.92 -2.28 4.00
C ASN A 60 -2.46 -1.54 2.74
N SER A 61 -3.05 -0.37 2.45
CA SER A 61 -2.63 0.45 1.31
C SER A 61 -1.15 0.85 1.41
N ALA A 62 -0.68 1.24 2.59
CA ALA A 62 0.73 1.57 2.79
C ALA A 62 1.66 0.37 2.54
N LEU A 63 1.29 -0.82 3.04
CA LEU A 63 2.05 -2.05 2.82
C LEU A 63 2.06 -2.47 1.34
N ASP A 64 0.92 -2.39 0.67
CA ASP A 64 0.77 -2.75 -0.75
C ASP A 64 1.66 -1.90 -1.67
N TYR A 65 1.89 -0.63 -1.31
CA TYR A 65 2.79 0.26 -2.04
C TYR A 65 4.24 0.24 -1.51
N GLY A 66 4.55 -0.65 -0.57
CA GLY A 66 5.92 -0.87 -0.10
C GLY A 66 6.43 0.21 0.87
N VAL A 67 5.54 0.87 1.61
CA VAL A 67 5.95 1.72 2.75
C VAL A 67 6.53 0.82 3.83
N GLU A 68 7.67 1.24 4.39
CA GLU A 68 8.34 0.48 5.43
C GLU A 68 7.46 0.31 6.68
N PRO A 69 7.34 -0.92 7.25
CA PRO A 69 6.48 -1.17 8.41
C PRO A 69 6.79 -0.28 9.62
N SER A 70 8.04 0.13 9.79
CA SER A 70 8.47 1.04 10.86
C SER A 70 7.89 2.45 10.72
N GLU A 71 7.75 2.93 9.48
CA GLU A 71 7.13 4.23 9.20
C GLU A 71 5.61 4.16 9.39
N ILE A 72 4.98 3.09 8.89
CA ILE A 72 3.55 2.82 9.11
C ILE A 72 3.24 2.86 10.61
N LYS A 73 4.00 2.08 11.40
CA LYS A 73 3.84 1.99 12.85
C LYS A 73 3.94 3.36 13.51
N LYS A 74 4.93 4.16 13.14
CA LYS A 74 5.14 5.50 13.68
C LYS A 74 3.93 6.43 13.47
N TYR A 75 3.36 6.45 12.26
CA TYR A 75 2.19 7.27 11.98
C TYR A 75 0.94 6.76 12.70
N GLU A 76 0.73 5.46 12.73
CA GLU A 76 -0.42 4.86 13.42
C GLU A 76 -0.37 5.08 14.94
N GLU A 77 0.80 4.96 15.56
CA GLU A 77 0.98 5.24 17.00
C GLU A 77 0.67 6.71 17.33
N VAL A 78 1.13 7.65 16.50
CA VAL A 78 0.84 9.08 16.72
C VAL A 78 -0.65 9.36 16.55
N LEU A 79 -1.28 8.87 15.48
CA LEU A 79 -2.71 9.08 15.24
C LEU A 79 -3.56 8.44 16.35
N GLN A 80 -3.22 7.21 16.76
CA GLN A 80 -3.91 6.54 17.87
C GLN A 80 -3.76 7.30 19.18
N TYR A 81 -2.56 7.82 19.47
CA TYR A 81 -2.35 8.67 20.66
C TYR A 81 -3.23 9.92 20.61
N LEU A 82 -3.21 10.66 19.51
CA LEU A 82 -4.01 11.86 19.36
C LEU A 82 -5.54 11.57 19.44
N ASP A 83 -5.96 10.42 18.92
CA ASP A 83 -7.37 9.99 18.99
C ASP A 83 -7.79 9.56 20.40
N SER A 84 -6.86 9.07 21.20
CA SER A 84 -7.12 8.66 22.58
C SER A 84 -7.31 9.82 23.56
N ILE A 85 -6.93 11.06 23.16
CA ILE A 85 -7.03 12.25 24.02
C ILE A 85 -8.50 12.64 24.20
N ALA A 86 -9.00 12.44 25.41
CA ALA A 86 -10.35 12.80 25.78
C ALA A 86 -10.48 14.29 26.07
N SER A 87 -11.64 14.88 25.79
CA SER A 87 -11.93 16.30 26.09
C SER A 87 -11.74 16.63 27.56
N ASP A 88 -12.13 15.73 28.46
CA ASP A 88 -11.98 15.94 29.91
C ASP A 88 -10.52 16.08 30.34
N SER A 89 -9.59 15.40 29.63
CA SER A 89 -8.16 15.53 29.88
C SER A 89 -7.61 16.91 29.50
N LEU A 90 -8.21 17.57 28.51
CA LEU A 90 -7.83 18.92 28.09
C LEU A 90 -8.37 20.00 29.03
N THR A 91 -9.53 19.76 29.64
CA THR A 91 -10.16 20.72 30.56
C THR A 91 -9.72 20.54 32.02
N ALA A 92 -8.97 19.48 32.32
CA ALA A 92 -8.53 19.19 33.67
C ALA A 92 -7.60 20.30 34.22
N GLU A 93 -7.96 20.88 35.37
CA GLU A 93 -7.15 21.86 36.11
C GLU A 93 -6.10 21.15 36.98
N THR A 94 -5.25 20.34 36.33
CA THR A 94 -4.17 19.57 36.96
C THR A 94 -2.86 19.85 36.23
N ASP A 95 -1.73 19.59 36.88
CA ASP A 95 -0.39 19.73 36.25
C ASP A 95 -0.28 18.85 34.99
N ASP A 96 -0.91 17.67 34.98
CA ASP A 96 -0.94 16.78 33.81
C ASP A 96 -1.79 17.35 32.68
N GLY A 97 -2.93 18.00 33.00
CA GLY A 97 -3.77 18.68 32.02
C GLY A 97 -3.02 19.88 31.38
N GLU A 98 -2.36 20.71 32.19
CA GLU A 98 -1.56 21.84 31.69
C GLU A 98 -0.39 21.35 30.80
N ARG A 99 0.29 20.28 31.23
CA ARG A 99 1.37 19.68 30.44
C ARG A 99 0.86 19.16 29.09
N LEU A 100 -0.27 18.46 29.07
CA LEU A 100 -0.88 17.96 27.84
C LEU A 100 -1.26 19.10 26.89
N ARG A 101 -1.90 20.16 27.39
CA ARG A 101 -2.23 21.34 26.60
C ARG A 101 -0.99 22.01 26.02
N SER A 102 0.02 22.22 26.87
CA SER A 102 1.31 22.79 26.46
C SER A 102 1.98 21.98 25.34
N GLU A 103 1.94 20.65 25.43
CA GLU A 103 2.53 19.73 24.47
C GLU A 103 1.79 19.79 23.12
N LEU A 104 0.47 19.78 23.13
CA LEU A 104 -0.34 19.89 21.92
C LEU A 104 -0.11 21.21 21.18
N ILE A 105 -0.16 22.33 21.90
CA ILE A 105 0.07 23.67 21.35
C ILE A 105 1.51 23.77 20.80
N TYR A 106 2.50 23.28 21.54
CA TYR A 106 3.89 23.26 21.09
C TYR A 106 4.06 22.51 19.78
N HIS A 107 3.51 21.30 19.70
CA HIS A 107 3.63 20.49 18.49
C HIS A 107 2.88 21.07 17.30
N ASP A 108 1.74 21.71 17.49
CA ASP A 108 1.06 22.42 16.41
C ASP A 108 1.94 23.55 15.82
N PHE A 109 2.57 24.35 16.66
CA PHE A 109 3.49 25.38 16.18
C PHE A 109 4.73 24.79 15.48
N ILE A 110 5.29 23.70 16.00
CA ILE A 110 6.39 22.98 15.32
C ILE A 110 5.95 22.47 13.95
N ASN A 111 4.79 21.86 13.85
CA ASN A 111 4.23 21.34 12.59
C ASN A 111 3.96 22.45 11.56
N ARG A 112 3.67 23.67 12.03
CA ARG A 112 3.58 24.90 11.19
C ARG A 112 4.94 25.48 10.81
N GLY A 113 6.06 24.88 11.22
CA GLY A 113 7.42 25.30 10.86
C GLY A 113 8.03 26.36 11.77
N TYR A 114 7.49 26.58 12.95
CA TYR A 114 8.10 27.50 13.95
C TYR A 114 9.33 26.85 14.57
N SER A 115 10.30 27.71 14.94
CA SER A 115 11.43 27.23 15.75
C SER A 115 10.96 26.82 17.15
N GLN A 116 11.72 25.94 17.80
CA GLN A 116 11.42 25.48 19.17
C GLN A 116 11.25 26.62 20.14
N GLU A 117 12.15 27.62 20.10
CA GLU A 117 12.08 28.80 20.97
C GLU A 117 10.79 29.60 20.75
N ARG A 118 10.37 29.75 19.49
CA ARG A 118 9.16 30.48 19.16
C ARG A 118 7.92 29.69 19.58
N ALA A 119 7.87 28.40 19.32
CA ALA A 119 6.79 27.53 19.76
C ALA A 119 6.60 27.59 21.29
N GLN A 120 7.69 27.50 22.06
CA GLN A 120 7.65 27.68 23.53
C GLN A 120 7.13 29.05 23.98
N LYS A 121 7.45 30.12 23.25
CA LYS A 121 6.93 31.47 23.55
C LYS A 121 5.40 31.53 23.31
N GLU A 122 4.91 30.90 22.24
CA GLU A 122 3.47 30.89 21.96
C GLU A 122 2.71 30.06 23.02
N VAL A 123 3.23 28.91 23.45
CA VAL A 123 2.68 28.15 24.58
C VAL A 123 2.57 28.99 25.83
N LYS A 124 3.65 29.71 26.22
CA LYS A 124 3.62 30.60 27.40
C LYS A 124 2.63 31.74 27.26
N LYS A 125 2.43 32.29 26.08
CA LYS A 125 1.42 33.31 25.83
C LYS A 125 0.01 32.79 26.05
N SER A 126 -0.28 31.60 25.52
CA SER A 126 -1.56 30.92 25.67
C SER A 126 -1.90 30.68 27.13
N ILE A 127 -0.96 30.14 27.93
CA ILE A 127 -1.13 29.93 29.37
C ILE A 127 -1.34 31.27 30.11
N ASN A 128 -0.48 32.27 29.83
CA ASN A 128 -0.62 33.56 30.49
C ASN A 128 -1.90 34.33 30.14
N ALA A 129 -2.45 34.08 28.98
CA ALA A 129 -3.75 34.64 28.54
C ALA A 129 -4.94 33.85 29.07
N GLY A 130 -4.74 32.65 29.60
CA GLY A 130 -5.82 31.74 30.04
C GLY A 130 -6.62 31.15 28.86
N THR A 131 -6.02 31.08 27.66
CA THR A 131 -6.64 30.51 26.44
C THR A 131 -6.12 29.12 26.11
N ASP A 132 -5.27 28.57 26.98
CA ASP A 132 -4.57 27.30 26.74
C ASP A 132 -5.51 26.09 26.51
N ILE A 133 -6.70 26.11 27.10
CA ILE A 133 -7.71 25.05 26.86
C ILE A 133 -8.24 25.15 25.42
N GLU A 134 -8.65 26.34 24.99
CA GLU A 134 -9.20 26.55 23.64
C GLU A 134 -8.12 26.31 22.58
N ASP A 135 -6.92 26.87 22.80
CA ASP A 135 -5.78 26.70 21.90
C ASP A 135 -5.35 25.22 21.80
N ALA A 136 -5.44 24.44 22.89
CA ALA A 136 -5.12 23.01 22.87
C ALA A 136 -6.14 22.18 22.11
N VAL A 137 -7.44 22.53 22.18
CA VAL A 137 -8.48 21.88 21.37
C VAL A 137 -8.25 22.11 19.89
N GLU A 138 -7.93 23.35 19.50
CA GLU A 138 -7.57 23.68 18.11
C GLU A 138 -6.28 22.97 17.69
N ALA A 139 -5.27 22.95 18.54
CA ALA A 139 -4.00 22.29 18.30
C ALA A 139 -4.14 20.78 18.15
N LEU A 140 -5.00 20.12 18.95
CA LEU A 140 -5.28 18.69 18.82
C LEU A 140 -5.84 18.37 17.43
N LYS A 141 -6.81 19.16 16.97
CA LYS A 141 -7.39 19.00 15.62
C LYS A 141 -6.35 19.23 14.54
N ALA A 142 -5.57 20.32 14.65
CA ALA A 142 -4.53 20.66 13.69
C ALA A 142 -3.43 19.59 13.61
N ASN A 143 -3.01 19.03 14.76
CA ASN A 143 -2.05 17.94 14.80
C ASN A 143 -2.61 16.65 14.15
N LYS A 144 -3.86 16.28 14.41
CA LYS A 144 -4.52 15.14 13.74
C LYS A 144 -4.53 15.34 12.22
N ASP A 145 -4.95 16.49 11.76
CA ASP A 145 -5.00 16.83 10.33
C ASP A 145 -3.60 16.80 9.68
N PHE A 146 -2.60 17.32 10.39
CA PHE A 146 -1.22 17.30 9.92
C PHE A 146 -0.68 15.89 9.73
N PHE A 147 -0.79 15.04 10.75
CA PHE A 147 -0.27 13.68 10.68
C PHE A 147 -1.07 12.79 9.72
N SER A 148 -2.40 12.97 9.62
CA SER A 148 -3.21 12.27 8.63
C SER A 148 -2.78 12.61 7.21
N LYS A 149 -2.63 13.91 6.89
CA LYS A 149 -2.16 14.35 5.58
C LYS A 149 -0.73 13.92 5.27
N ALA A 150 0.17 13.98 6.25
CA ALA A 150 1.54 13.53 6.07
C ALA A 150 1.60 12.04 5.74
N TYR A 151 0.78 11.23 6.39
CA TYR A 151 0.68 9.80 6.13
C TYR A 151 0.03 9.50 4.76
N GLU A 152 -1.03 10.20 4.40
CA GLU A 152 -1.64 10.10 3.06
C GLU A 152 -0.65 10.46 1.95
N ASN A 153 0.15 11.51 2.15
CA ASN A 153 1.20 11.91 1.21
C ASN A 153 2.27 10.81 1.08
N LEU A 154 2.72 10.23 2.19
CA LEU A 154 3.68 9.12 2.18
C LEU A 154 3.16 7.93 1.35
N ILE A 155 1.90 7.54 1.55
CA ILE A 155 1.25 6.46 0.79
C ILE A 155 1.15 6.84 -0.70
N SER A 156 0.77 8.07 -1.01
CA SER A 156 0.64 8.57 -2.38
C SER A 156 1.97 8.61 -3.13
N GLU A 157 3.05 9.04 -2.45
CA GLU A 157 4.40 9.03 -3.01
C GLU A 157 4.89 7.60 -3.26
N ALA A 158 4.68 6.69 -2.31
CA ALA A 158 5.01 5.27 -2.45
C ALA A 158 4.24 4.62 -3.61
N LYS A 159 2.94 4.92 -3.74
CA LYS A 159 2.11 4.50 -4.87
C LYS A 159 2.68 4.98 -6.20
N THR A 160 2.95 6.27 -6.31
CA THR A 160 3.50 6.87 -7.54
C THR A 160 4.85 6.24 -7.93
N LYS A 161 5.71 6.00 -6.93
CA LYS A 161 6.99 5.33 -7.14
C LYS A 161 6.80 3.91 -7.67
N THR A 162 5.92 3.12 -7.06
CA THR A 162 5.61 1.75 -7.46
C THR A 162 5.02 1.68 -8.87
N GLU A 163 4.09 2.57 -9.19
CA GLU A 163 3.49 2.66 -10.54
C GLU A 163 4.52 3.05 -11.61
N ASN A 164 5.43 3.98 -11.29
CA ASN A 164 6.50 4.37 -12.21
C ASN A 164 7.50 3.23 -12.43
N GLN A 165 7.87 2.51 -11.36
CA GLN A 165 8.73 1.33 -11.48
C GLN A 165 8.09 0.26 -12.37
N LYS A 166 6.81 -0.06 -12.18
CA LYS A 166 6.10 -1.01 -13.04
C LYS A 166 6.10 -0.58 -14.51
N LYS A 167 5.83 0.70 -14.79
CA LYS A 167 5.87 1.24 -16.16
C LYS A 167 7.26 1.15 -16.79
N GLU A 168 8.30 1.35 -15.99
CA GLU A 168 9.68 1.22 -16.46
C GLU A 168 10.05 -0.24 -16.74
N GLU A 169 9.63 -1.16 -15.86
CA GLU A 169 9.79 -2.60 -16.07
C GLU A 169 9.03 -3.10 -17.31
N GLU A 170 7.79 -2.65 -17.51
CA GLU A 170 7.00 -2.97 -18.71
C GLU A 170 7.70 -2.48 -19.99
N LYS A 171 8.17 -1.24 -20.01
CA LYS A 171 8.92 -0.69 -21.15
C LYS A 171 10.22 -1.45 -21.40
N ALA A 172 10.97 -1.76 -20.35
CA ALA A 172 12.19 -2.56 -20.47
C ALA A 172 11.89 -3.95 -21.04
N MET A 173 10.77 -4.56 -20.61
CA MET A 173 10.31 -5.84 -21.12
C MET A 173 9.90 -5.77 -22.60
N GLU A 174 9.21 -4.70 -23.03
CA GLU A 174 8.87 -4.47 -24.43
C GLU A 174 10.11 -4.29 -25.31
N ILE A 175 11.08 -3.49 -24.85
CA ILE A 175 12.37 -3.29 -25.54
C ILE A 175 13.11 -4.63 -25.67
N LEU A 176 13.19 -5.41 -24.60
CA LEU A 176 13.81 -6.73 -24.60
C LEU A 176 13.11 -7.67 -25.57
N LYS A 177 11.77 -7.69 -25.57
CA LYS A 177 10.97 -8.50 -26.48
C LYS A 177 11.23 -8.11 -27.94
N HIS A 178 11.20 -6.81 -28.24
CA HIS A 178 11.50 -6.30 -29.59
C HIS A 178 12.90 -6.69 -30.06
N SER A 179 13.89 -6.49 -29.21
CA SER A 179 15.29 -6.86 -29.51
C SER A 179 15.44 -8.35 -29.79
N ILE A 180 14.81 -9.22 -29.01
CA ILE A 180 14.92 -10.68 -29.23
C ILE A 180 14.10 -11.14 -30.44
N MET A 181 12.91 -10.60 -30.63
CA MET A 181 11.95 -11.11 -31.61
C MET A 181 12.14 -10.53 -33.01
N GLU A 182 12.54 -9.26 -33.12
CA GLU A 182 12.49 -8.49 -34.36
C GLU A 182 13.86 -7.99 -34.83
N ASP A 183 14.86 -7.81 -33.93
CA ASP A 183 16.15 -7.32 -34.29
C ASP A 183 16.94 -8.38 -35.11
N GLU A 184 17.28 -8.06 -36.36
CA GLU A 184 18.06 -8.94 -37.26
C GLU A 184 19.50 -9.08 -36.79
N THR A 185 20.00 -8.12 -36.03
CA THR A 185 21.42 -8.11 -35.54
C THR A 185 21.56 -8.87 -34.22
N PHE A 186 20.43 -9.29 -33.62
CA PHE A 186 20.45 -10.11 -32.42
C PHE A 186 21.23 -11.44 -32.68
N MET A 187 22.31 -11.65 -31.95
CA MET A 187 23.23 -12.78 -32.13
C MET A 187 23.82 -12.89 -33.55
N GLN A 188 24.55 -11.87 -33.98
CA GLN A 188 25.24 -11.84 -35.28
C GLN A 188 26.03 -13.14 -35.57
N GLY A 189 25.89 -13.63 -36.78
CA GLY A 189 26.55 -14.87 -37.23
C GLY A 189 25.78 -16.17 -36.96
N PHE A 190 24.61 -16.09 -36.31
CA PHE A 190 23.75 -17.25 -36.08
C PHE A 190 22.41 -17.07 -36.78
N SER A 191 21.96 -18.14 -37.44
CA SER A 191 20.59 -18.20 -37.99
C SER A 191 19.62 -18.64 -36.88
N ILE A 192 18.84 -17.71 -36.37
CA ILE A 192 17.91 -17.96 -35.26
C ILE A 192 16.46 -17.98 -35.80
N THR A 193 15.79 -19.11 -35.64
CA THR A 193 14.39 -19.26 -36.04
C THR A 193 13.46 -18.53 -35.07
N LYS A 194 12.22 -18.26 -35.49
CA LYS A 194 11.21 -17.64 -34.63
C LYS A 194 10.98 -18.45 -33.35
N ASP A 195 10.88 -19.77 -33.46
CA ASP A 195 10.71 -20.64 -32.29
C ASP A 195 11.88 -20.57 -31.30
N MET A 196 13.11 -20.41 -31.82
CA MET A 196 14.29 -20.21 -30.96
C MET A 196 14.25 -18.86 -30.27
N ARG A 197 13.81 -17.79 -30.93
CA ARG A 197 13.63 -16.46 -30.34
C ARG A 197 12.57 -16.48 -29.22
N GLU A 198 11.45 -17.15 -29.45
CA GLU A 198 10.40 -17.32 -28.44
C GLU A 198 10.92 -18.09 -27.21
N LYS A 199 11.69 -19.15 -27.40
CA LYS A 199 12.32 -19.88 -26.31
C LYS A 199 13.32 -19.02 -25.52
N ILE A 200 14.19 -18.28 -26.22
CA ILE A 200 15.15 -17.36 -25.59
C ILE A 200 14.39 -16.32 -24.74
N PHE A 201 13.37 -15.67 -25.32
CA PHE A 201 12.60 -14.70 -24.59
C PHE A 201 11.93 -15.30 -23.35
N LYS A 202 11.32 -16.47 -23.47
CA LYS A 202 10.68 -17.17 -22.34
C LYS A 202 11.68 -17.50 -21.23
N THR A 203 12.86 -17.99 -21.59
CA THR A 203 13.92 -18.34 -20.63
C THR A 203 14.44 -17.13 -19.85
N ILE A 204 14.50 -15.96 -20.51
CA ILE A 204 15.05 -14.72 -19.92
C ILE A 204 13.98 -13.93 -19.19
N ALA A 205 12.77 -13.82 -19.73
CA ALA A 205 11.75 -12.86 -19.32
C ALA A 205 10.58 -13.47 -18.51
N THR A 206 10.32 -14.79 -18.65
CA THR A 206 9.17 -15.40 -18.00
C THR A 206 9.60 -16.15 -16.74
N PRO A 207 9.12 -15.74 -15.54
CA PRO A 207 9.37 -16.49 -14.33
C PRO A 207 8.77 -17.89 -14.41
N SER A 208 9.60 -18.92 -14.27
CA SER A 208 9.22 -20.33 -14.35
C SER A 208 9.46 -21.09 -13.05
N TYR A 209 10.17 -20.48 -12.09
CA TYR A 209 10.51 -21.10 -10.83
C TYR A 209 10.12 -20.19 -9.65
N LYS A 210 9.50 -20.79 -8.65
CA LYS A 210 9.22 -20.14 -7.36
C LYS A 210 10.09 -20.75 -6.28
N ASP A 211 10.87 -19.91 -5.59
CA ASP A 211 11.68 -20.34 -4.47
C ASP A 211 10.77 -20.72 -3.26
N PRO A 212 10.85 -21.97 -2.76
CA PRO A 212 9.97 -22.39 -1.69
C PRO A 212 10.29 -21.76 -0.32
N SER A 213 11.50 -21.22 -0.15
CA SER A 213 11.93 -20.62 1.12
C SER A 213 11.58 -19.13 1.20
N THR A 214 11.68 -18.40 0.09
CA THR A 214 11.48 -16.95 0.04
C THR A 214 10.17 -16.55 -0.65
N GLY A 215 9.56 -17.47 -1.43
CA GLY A 215 8.42 -17.19 -2.29
C GLY A 215 8.77 -16.39 -3.55
N ALA A 216 10.03 -16.01 -3.74
CA ALA A 216 10.49 -15.24 -4.89
C ALA A 216 10.37 -16.03 -6.21
N HIS A 217 10.02 -15.32 -7.27
CA HIS A 217 9.90 -15.88 -8.60
C HIS A 217 11.16 -15.59 -9.43
N TYR A 218 11.67 -16.60 -10.13
CA TYR A 218 12.86 -16.51 -10.96
C TYR A 218 12.59 -17.02 -12.38
N THR A 219 13.23 -16.39 -13.36
CA THR A 219 13.34 -16.96 -14.71
C THR A 219 14.32 -18.13 -14.72
N GLU A 220 14.33 -18.92 -15.76
CA GLU A 220 15.29 -20.04 -15.88
C GLU A 220 16.74 -19.56 -15.84
N ILE A 221 17.05 -18.44 -16.47
CA ILE A 221 18.41 -17.87 -16.46
C ILE A 221 18.80 -17.37 -15.06
N GLN A 222 17.90 -16.69 -14.36
CA GLN A 222 18.15 -16.22 -13.00
C GLN A 222 18.36 -17.37 -12.02
N LYS A 223 17.57 -18.45 -12.17
CA LYS A 223 17.75 -19.66 -11.39
C LYS A 223 19.12 -20.29 -11.67
N TYR A 224 19.50 -20.40 -12.96
CA TYR A 224 20.79 -20.95 -13.36
C TYR A 224 21.96 -20.11 -12.82
N GLN A 225 21.89 -18.79 -12.91
CA GLN A 225 22.90 -17.87 -12.35
C GLN A 225 23.07 -18.05 -10.84
N ARG A 226 21.96 -18.17 -10.11
CA ARG A 226 21.98 -18.38 -8.68
C ARG A 226 22.61 -19.72 -8.30
N ASP A 227 22.26 -20.77 -9.04
CA ASP A 227 22.72 -22.13 -8.77
C ASP A 227 24.16 -22.35 -9.23
N ASN A 228 24.70 -21.52 -10.16
CA ASN A 228 26.02 -21.62 -10.76
C ASN A 228 26.78 -20.26 -10.80
N PRO A 229 26.98 -19.60 -9.65
CA PRO A 229 27.52 -18.24 -9.64
C PRO A 229 28.93 -18.12 -10.22
N SER A 230 29.74 -19.17 -10.17
CA SER A 230 31.10 -19.20 -10.71
C SER A 230 31.19 -19.18 -12.23
N GLU A 231 30.09 -19.47 -12.94
CA GLU A 231 30.07 -19.45 -14.41
C GLU A 231 29.76 -18.06 -14.99
N PHE A 232 29.38 -17.11 -14.12
CA PHE A 232 28.98 -15.74 -14.49
C PHE A 232 29.96 -14.67 -13.96
N LEU A 233 31.09 -15.08 -13.39
CA LEU A 233 32.22 -14.22 -13.01
C LEU A 233 33.25 -14.15 -14.14
#